data_22af29729223376256d8c6354463d597
#
_entry.id   22af29729223376256d8c6354463d597
#
_cell.length_a   1.000
_cell.length_b   1.000
_cell.length_c   1.000
_cell.angle_alpha   90.00
_cell.angle_beta   90.00
_cell.angle_gamma   90.00
#
_symmetry.space_group_name_H-M   'P 1'
#
loop_
_entity.id
_entity.type
_entity.pdbx_description
1 polymer ?
#
loop_
_entity_poly.entity_id
_entity_poly.type
_entity_poly.pdbx_seq_one_letter_code
_entity_poly.pdbx_strand_id
1 'polypeptide(L)'
;VPAKWAGYLEQAARDRDVTAYRHFWELTVLLGLRDGLRSGDVYVPSSRRYADPASYLFTSAQWEEQREQFCQLVGKPTDARVALEGCKEELAAAMGDLEKALGNAKAGTGQVRLSPGGELIIPPLSAEDIPAEAADLKEELSELLPLAPIASLLVELDRRTGFLDCFTHAGGKQARSPELKRNLLAVLIANATNLGLVRMAEACGISYDILAWTQEWYIREETLAAANAAVVNYHHRLPLTQAFGGGTLSSSVGKLSASSRQNTLAAALKEYGALRRTIYAARYLADETYRRKIARQLNKGESLHSLRRSLLYAHEGAIRHRHLAAQTEQAWCLTLLTNSVVTWTTEYYGQAIAQMRAEGRAVDDELLAHISPAHSENVNFFGTINVEVDTELAKLDPAGYRPLRPRRPDRS
;
A
#
# COMPACT_ATOMS: atom_id res chain seq x y z
N VAL A 1 18.97 -7.60 -34.31
CA VAL A 1 19.71 -8.59 -33.48
C VAL A 1 20.58 -7.81 -32.52
N PRO A 2 20.53 -8.09 -31.21
CA PRO A 2 21.45 -7.45 -30.25
C PRO A 2 22.91 -7.73 -30.65
N ALA A 3 23.78 -6.70 -30.55
CA ALA A 3 25.17 -6.77 -30.94
C ALA A 3 25.91 -8.00 -30.37
N LYS A 4 25.56 -8.41 -29.16
CA LYS A 4 26.10 -9.60 -28.48
C LYS A 4 25.90 -10.90 -29.29
N TRP A 5 24.84 -11.05 -30.04
CA TRP A 5 24.49 -12.28 -30.77
C TRP A 5 24.74 -12.19 -32.28
N ALA A 6 24.95 -10.97 -32.80
CA ALA A 6 25.20 -10.75 -34.23
C ALA A 6 26.45 -11.52 -34.72
N GLY A 7 27.53 -11.47 -33.96
CA GLY A 7 28.76 -12.17 -34.32
C GLY A 7 28.60 -13.70 -34.41
N TYR A 8 27.87 -14.29 -33.49
CA TYR A 8 27.59 -15.76 -33.52
C TYR A 8 26.75 -16.16 -34.71
N LEU A 9 25.73 -15.37 -35.09
CA LEU A 9 24.90 -15.60 -36.27
C LEU A 9 25.70 -15.45 -37.53
N GLU A 10 26.56 -14.44 -37.65
CA GLU A 10 27.42 -14.23 -38.78
C GLU A 10 28.45 -15.36 -38.94
N GLN A 11 29.00 -15.84 -37.83
CA GLN A 11 29.93 -16.95 -37.84
C GLN A 11 29.26 -18.24 -38.31
N ALA A 12 28.10 -18.60 -37.71
CA ALA A 12 27.32 -19.78 -38.11
C ALA A 12 26.91 -19.72 -39.60
N ALA A 13 26.59 -18.53 -40.09
CA ALA A 13 26.27 -18.32 -41.50
C ALA A 13 27.49 -18.54 -42.43
N ARG A 14 28.67 -18.06 -42.04
CA ARG A 14 29.93 -18.29 -42.77
C ARG A 14 30.32 -19.75 -42.81
N ASP A 15 30.15 -20.45 -41.70
CA ASP A 15 30.48 -21.86 -41.54
C ASP A 15 29.43 -22.78 -42.16
N ARG A 16 28.32 -22.22 -42.69
CA ARG A 16 27.13 -22.94 -43.23
C ARG A 16 26.54 -23.92 -42.21
N ASP A 17 26.71 -23.66 -40.91
CA ASP A 17 26.10 -24.47 -39.86
C ASP A 17 24.65 -24.01 -39.61
N VAL A 18 23.73 -24.68 -40.29
CA VAL A 18 22.30 -24.40 -40.23
C VAL A 18 21.76 -24.61 -38.80
N THR A 19 22.28 -25.61 -38.08
CA THR A 19 21.83 -25.95 -36.73
C THR A 19 22.25 -24.86 -35.72
N ALA A 20 23.51 -24.45 -35.75
CA ALA A 20 24.02 -23.38 -34.93
C ALA A 20 23.34 -22.03 -35.25
N TYR A 21 23.16 -21.72 -36.55
CA TYR A 21 22.47 -20.52 -36.98
C TYR A 21 21.04 -20.46 -36.44
N ARG A 22 20.28 -21.55 -36.60
CA ARG A 22 18.91 -21.64 -36.05
C ARG A 22 18.89 -21.48 -34.57
N HIS A 23 19.76 -22.12 -33.81
CA HIS A 23 19.85 -22.06 -32.39
C HIS A 23 20.13 -20.61 -31.88
N PHE A 24 21.10 -19.94 -32.47
CA PHE A 24 21.41 -18.54 -32.10
C PHE A 24 20.30 -17.57 -32.51
N TRP A 25 19.60 -17.86 -33.64
CA TRP A 25 18.46 -17.07 -34.03
C TRP A 25 17.28 -17.23 -33.07
N GLU A 26 16.93 -18.47 -32.67
CA GLU A 26 15.89 -18.76 -31.69
C GLU A 26 16.21 -18.09 -30.33
N LEU A 27 17.44 -18.20 -29.85
CA LEU A 27 17.88 -17.50 -28.64
C LEU A 27 17.69 -15.98 -28.75
N THR A 28 18.05 -15.40 -29.88
CA THR A 28 17.91 -13.97 -30.14
C THR A 28 16.44 -13.53 -30.08
N VAL A 29 15.54 -14.32 -30.72
CA VAL A 29 14.10 -14.05 -30.72
C VAL A 29 13.53 -14.17 -29.32
N LEU A 30 13.86 -15.26 -28.60
CA LEU A 30 13.35 -15.49 -27.23
C LEU A 30 13.81 -14.42 -26.25
N LEU A 31 15.09 -14.01 -26.32
CA LEU A 31 15.62 -12.95 -25.49
C LEU A 31 15.03 -11.58 -25.86
N GLY A 32 14.84 -11.30 -27.16
CA GLY A 32 14.15 -10.10 -27.62
C GLY A 32 12.70 -10.04 -27.17
N LEU A 33 12.00 -11.16 -27.27
CA LEU A 33 10.61 -11.29 -26.78
C LEU A 33 10.54 -11.08 -25.26
N ARG A 34 11.43 -11.70 -24.50
CA ARG A 34 11.53 -11.50 -23.06
C ARG A 34 11.71 -10.03 -22.71
N ASP A 35 12.63 -9.36 -23.41
CA ASP A 35 12.93 -7.96 -23.13
C ASP A 35 11.78 -7.05 -23.59
N GLY A 36 11.13 -7.35 -24.71
CA GLY A 36 9.92 -6.65 -25.16
C GLY A 36 8.73 -6.81 -24.21
N LEU A 37 8.52 -8.02 -23.66
CA LEU A 37 7.50 -8.26 -22.63
C LEU A 37 7.80 -7.53 -21.31
N ARG A 38 9.07 -7.40 -20.97
CA ARG A 38 9.48 -6.66 -19.75
C ARG A 38 9.36 -5.15 -19.90
N SER A 39 9.58 -4.64 -21.09
CA SER A 39 9.45 -3.19 -21.38
C SER A 39 8.01 -2.77 -21.70
N GLY A 40 7.11 -3.72 -21.95
CA GLY A 40 5.74 -3.45 -22.41
C GLY A 40 5.64 -3.10 -23.90
N ASP A 41 6.75 -3.22 -24.68
CA ASP A 41 6.74 -3.05 -26.15
C ASP A 41 6.02 -4.21 -26.86
N VAL A 42 5.97 -5.36 -26.19
CA VAL A 42 5.19 -6.53 -26.57
C VAL A 42 4.34 -6.91 -25.35
N TYR A 43 3.08 -7.20 -25.58
CA TYR A 43 2.17 -7.60 -24.50
C TYR A 43 1.34 -8.81 -24.90
N VAL A 44 0.79 -9.48 -23.90
CA VAL A 44 -0.12 -10.61 -24.07
C VAL A 44 -1.50 -10.20 -23.60
N PRO A 45 -2.51 -10.17 -24.47
CA PRO A 45 -3.89 -9.91 -24.08
C PRO A 45 -4.30 -10.84 -22.93
N SER A 46 -4.99 -10.32 -21.94
CA SER A 46 -5.44 -11.05 -20.75
C SER A 46 -4.34 -11.54 -19.80
N SER A 47 -3.07 -11.21 -20.04
CA SER A 47 -1.99 -11.50 -19.10
C SER A 47 -1.98 -10.48 -17.98
N ARG A 48 -1.95 -10.92 -16.71
CA ARG A 48 -1.77 -10.02 -15.55
C ARG A 48 -0.36 -9.42 -15.48
N ARG A 49 0.64 -10.17 -15.89
CA ARG A 49 2.04 -9.75 -15.77
C ARG A 49 2.56 -8.98 -16.98
N TYR A 50 2.05 -9.32 -18.16
CA TYR A 50 2.49 -8.80 -19.44
C TYR A 50 1.32 -8.21 -20.22
N ALA A 51 0.36 -7.59 -19.48
CA ALA A 51 -0.75 -6.85 -20.08
C ALA A 51 -0.22 -5.61 -20.83
N ASP A 52 -1.05 -5.11 -21.73
CA ASP A 52 -0.78 -3.81 -22.36
C ASP A 52 -0.65 -2.73 -21.28
N PRO A 53 0.49 -2.04 -21.18
CA PRO A 53 0.65 -0.92 -20.24
C PRO A 53 -0.41 0.17 -20.40
N ALA A 54 -0.96 0.36 -21.61
CA ALA A 54 -2.02 1.32 -21.86
C ALA A 54 -3.35 0.92 -21.20
N SER A 55 -3.54 -0.36 -20.86
CA SER A 55 -4.75 -0.84 -20.16
C SER A 55 -4.88 -0.31 -18.73
N TYR A 56 -3.79 0.18 -18.13
CA TYR A 56 -3.77 0.82 -16.81
C TYR A 56 -4.10 2.32 -16.86
N LEU A 57 -4.30 2.86 -18.04
CA LEU A 57 -4.59 4.27 -18.26
C LEU A 57 -6.03 4.43 -18.76
N PHE A 58 -6.58 5.61 -18.57
CA PHE A 58 -7.82 5.96 -19.24
C PHE A 58 -7.67 5.88 -20.76
N THR A 59 -8.65 5.30 -21.42
CA THR A 59 -8.78 5.47 -22.88
C THR A 59 -9.04 6.95 -23.19
N SER A 60 -8.81 7.39 -24.41
CA SER A 60 -9.08 8.77 -24.80
C SER A 60 -10.52 9.20 -24.52
N ALA A 61 -11.49 8.32 -24.74
CA ALA A 61 -12.90 8.58 -24.45
C ALA A 61 -13.17 8.72 -22.95
N GLN A 62 -12.65 7.79 -22.13
CA GLN A 62 -12.76 7.88 -20.67
C GLN A 62 -12.06 9.12 -20.11
N TRP A 63 -10.91 9.49 -20.70
CA TRP A 63 -10.19 10.69 -20.29
C TRP A 63 -11.00 11.96 -20.57
N GLU A 64 -11.60 12.09 -21.75
CA GLU A 64 -12.46 13.24 -22.05
C GLU A 64 -13.67 13.33 -21.13
N GLU A 65 -14.27 12.19 -20.77
CA GLU A 65 -15.41 12.16 -19.86
C GLU A 65 -15.04 12.46 -18.39
N GLN A 66 -13.90 11.92 -17.91
CA GLN A 66 -13.55 11.95 -16.48
C GLN A 66 -12.47 12.99 -16.14
N ARG A 67 -11.90 13.66 -17.12
CA ARG A 67 -10.76 14.57 -16.96
C ARG A 67 -10.97 15.62 -15.86
N GLU A 68 -12.10 16.29 -15.88
CA GLU A 68 -12.38 17.35 -14.91
C GLU A 68 -12.45 16.81 -13.48
N GLN A 69 -13.21 15.75 -13.28
CA GLN A 69 -13.35 15.12 -11.98
C GLN A 69 -12.02 14.57 -11.46
N PHE A 70 -11.26 13.90 -12.32
CA PHE A 70 -9.95 13.36 -11.98
C PHE A 70 -8.96 14.47 -11.63
N CYS A 71 -8.88 15.53 -12.45
CA CYS A 71 -7.99 16.65 -12.22
C CYS A 71 -8.33 17.39 -10.92
N GLN A 72 -9.62 17.57 -10.63
CA GLN A 72 -10.08 18.13 -9.36
C GLN A 72 -9.66 17.25 -8.16
N LEU A 73 -9.84 15.93 -8.27
CA LEU A 73 -9.47 14.96 -7.21
C LEU A 73 -7.97 15.01 -6.89
N VAL A 74 -7.12 15.12 -7.92
CA VAL A 74 -5.65 15.16 -7.73
C VAL A 74 -5.09 16.59 -7.58
N GLY A 75 -5.95 17.60 -7.57
CA GLY A 75 -5.56 19.01 -7.43
C GLY A 75 -4.67 19.51 -8.58
N LYS A 76 -4.93 19.06 -9.82
CA LYS A 76 -4.16 19.44 -11.01
C LYS A 76 -5.04 20.15 -12.03
N PRO A 77 -4.48 21.12 -12.79
CA PRO A 77 -5.19 21.73 -13.91
C PRO A 77 -5.59 20.71 -14.98
N THR A 78 -6.69 20.94 -15.67
CA THR A 78 -7.14 20.11 -16.80
C THR A 78 -6.31 20.29 -18.05
N ASP A 79 -5.64 21.42 -18.21
CA ASP A 79 -4.70 21.71 -19.30
C ASP A 79 -3.29 21.24 -18.93
N ALA A 80 -2.72 20.36 -19.74
CA ALA A 80 -1.40 19.82 -19.52
C ALA A 80 -0.28 20.87 -19.56
N ARG A 81 -0.43 21.93 -20.37
CA ARG A 81 0.57 23.01 -20.45
C ARG A 81 0.59 23.80 -19.15
N VAL A 82 -0.59 24.13 -18.62
CA VAL A 82 -0.70 24.80 -17.32
C VAL A 82 -0.13 23.92 -16.19
N ALA A 83 -0.41 22.62 -16.22
CA ALA A 83 0.16 21.67 -15.26
C ALA A 83 1.69 21.58 -15.32
N LEU A 84 2.26 21.61 -16.53
CA LEU A 84 3.73 21.58 -16.73
C LEU A 84 4.39 22.93 -16.35
N GLU A 85 3.74 24.06 -16.65
CA GLU A 85 4.25 25.37 -16.20
C GLU A 85 4.25 25.46 -14.67
N GLY A 86 3.21 24.97 -14.00
CA GLY A 86 3.21 24.85 -12.54
C GLY A 86 4.36 23.96 -12.01
N CYS A 87 4.69 22.85 -12.69
CA CYS A 87 5.85 22.05 -12.34
C CYS A 87 7.19 22.80 -12.53
N LYS A 88 7.30 23.63 -13.56
CA LYS A 88 8.47 24.46 -13.82
C LYS A 88 8.65 25.53 -12.72
N GLU A 89 7.56 26.18 -12.33
CA GLU A 89 7.56 27.13 -11.22
C GLU A 89 7.94 26.44 -9.89
N GLU A 90 7.37 25.27 -9.62
CA GLU A 90 7.73 24.46 -8.45
C GLU A 90 9.23 24.08 -8.45
N LEU A 91 9.79 23.73 -9.61
CA LEU A 91 11.21 23.41 -9.75
C LEU A 91 12.07 24.63 -9.48
N ALA A 92 11.74 25.76 -10.10
CA ALA A 92 12.50 27.02 -9.93
C ALA A 92 12.50 27.47 -8.47
N ALA A 93 11.34 27.42 -7.80
CA ALA A 93 11.23 27.74 -6.38
C ALA A 93 12.07 26.79 -5.51
N ALA A 94 11.96 25.46 -5.74
CA ALA A 94 12.71 24.47 -4.97
C ALA A 94 14.23 24.58 -5.15
N MET A 95 14.68 24.90 -6.36
CA MET A 95 16.09 25.13 -6.65
C MET A 95 16.61 26.43 -6.01
N GLY A 96 15.81 27.51 -6.06
CA GLY A 96 16.14 28.78 -5.41
C GLY A 96 16.22 28.64 -3.87
N ASP A 97 15.34 27.88 -3.28
CA ASP A 97 15.38 27.60 -1.83
C ASP A 97 16.59 26.74 -1.47
N LEU A 98 16.96 25.77 -2.30
CA LEU A 98 18.17 24.97 -2.12
C LEU A 98 19.42 25.85 -2.21
N GLU A 99 19.51 26.74 -3.19
CA GLU A 99 20.65 27.66 -3.35
C GLU A 99 20.80 28.56 -2.12
N LYS A 100 19.70 29.15 -1.63
CA LYS A 100 19.71 29.93 -0.40
C LYS A 100 20.13 29.10 0.83
N ALA A 101 19.61 27.89 0.95
CA ALA A 101 19.95 27.01 2.07
C ALA A 101 21.46 26.65 2.06
N LEU A 102 22.00 26.31 0.90
CA LEU A 102 23.44 26.02 0.75
C LEU A 102 24.33 27.25 0.98
N GLY A 103 23.90 28.45 0.51
CA GLY A 103 24.62 29.70 0.73
C GLY A 103 24.67 30.14 2.20
N ASN A 104 23.63 29.83 2.96
CA ASN A 104 23.50 30.18 4.37
C ASN A 104 24.00 29.10 5.34
N ALA A 105 24.35 27.92 4.85
CA ALA A 105 24.68 26.76 5.67
C ALA A 105 26.00 26.95 6.45
N LYS A 106 25.93 26.81 7.77
CA LYS A 106 27.10 26.88 8.67
C LYS A 106 27.54 25.48 9.08
N ALA A 107 28.85 25.28 9.24
CA ALA A 107 29.37 24.03 9.76
C ALA A 107 28.85 23.77 11.19
N GLY A 108 28.42 22.54 11.45
CA GLY A 108 27.92 22.13 12.78
C GLY A 108 26.43 22.37 13.07
N THR A 109 25.66 22.94 12.12
CA THR A 109 24.25 23.28 12.33
C THR A 109 23.27 22.19 11.91
N GLY A 110 23.71 20.98 11.53
CA GLY A 110 22.83 19.94 10.99
C GLY A 110 22.25 20.22 9.59
N GLN A 111 22.61 21.35 9.00
CA GLN A 111 22.13 21.76 7.67
C GLN A 111 22.92 21.08 6.54
N VAL A 112 22.26 20.87 5.42
CA VAL A 112 22.89 20.41 4.19
C VAL A 112 23.86 21.48 3.71
N ARG A 113 25.09 21.10 3.35
CA ARG A 113 26.15 22.03 2.95
C ARG A 113 27.05 21.43 1.88
N LEU A 114 27.81 22.28 1.22
CA LEU A 114 28.90 21.84 0.35
C LEU A 114 30.20 21.78 1.14
N SER A 115 31.01 20.75 0.88
CA SER A 115 32.40 20.68 1.34
C SER A 115 33.25 21.71 0.59
N PRO A 116 34.47 22.04 1.08
CA PRO A 116 35.40 22.87 0.31
C PRO A 116 35.75 22.29 -1.07
N GLY A 117 35.61 20.99 -1.26
CA GLY A 117 35.81 20.30 -2.55
C GLY A 117 34.56 20.26 -3.43
N GLY A 118 33.44 20.90 -3.04
CA GLY A 118 32.19 20.93 -3.81
C GLY A 118 31.32 19.69 -3.62
N GLU A 119 31.62 18.79 -2.69
CA GLU A 119 30.79 17.61 -2.40
C GLU A 119 29.62 17.98 -1.50
N LEU A 120 28.44 17.41 -1.79
CA LEU A 120 27.25 17.61 -0.97
C LEU A 120 27.31 16.78 0.32
N ILE A 121 27.32 17.45 1.46
CA ILE A 121 27.25 16.82 2.79
C ILE A 121 25.82 16.92 3.30
N ILE A 122 25.20 15.76 3.48
CA ILE A 122 23.85 15.63 4.07
C ILE A 122 24.03 15.06 5.48
N PRO A 123 23.97 15.89 6.53
CA PRO A 123 24.07 15.37 7.88
C PRO A 123 22.84 14.52 8.21
N PRO A 124 23.02 13.46 9.02
CA PRO A 124 21.88 12.71 9.52
C PRO A 124 20.95 13.65 10.28
N LEU A 125 19.65 13.44 10.16
CA LEU A 125 18.69 14.08 11.05
C LEU A 125 19.01 13.59 12.48
N SER A 126 19.14 14.50 13.43
CA SER A 126 19.13 14.12 14.84
C SER A 126 17.84 13.33 15.13
N ALA A 127 17.93 12.31 15.98
CA ALA A 127 16.73 11.65 16.45
C ALA A 127 15.74 12.73 16.91
N GLU A 128 14.54 12.69 16.35
CA GLU A 128 13.47 13.56 16.84
C GLU A 128 13.10 13.01 18.21
N ASP A 129 13.29 13.81 19.24
CA ASP A 129 12.79 13.46 20.55
C ASP A 129 11.27 13.39 20.42
N ILE A 130 10.73 12.17 20.47
CA ILE A 130 9.28 11.99 20.54
C ILE A 130 8.87 12.67 21.86
N PRO A 131 7.98 13.67 21.83
CA PRO A 131 7.52 14.29 23.06
C PRO A 131 7.05 13.19 24.04
N ALA A 132 7.47 13.28 25.30
CA ALA A 132 7.05 12.30 26.32
C ALA A 132 5.52 12.16 26.34
N GLU A 133 4.82 13.28 26.18
CA GLU A 133 3.36 13.34 26.08
C GLU A 133 2.80 12.53 24.89
N ALA A 134 3.51 12.45 23.76
CA ALA A 134 3.07 11.64 22.63
C ALA A 134 3.28 10.13 22.88
N ALA A 135 4.33 9.76 23.62
CA ALA A 135 4.56 8.39 24.04
C ALA A 135 3.50 7.95 25.07
N ASP A 136 3.23 8.79 26.07
CA ASP A 136 2.21 8.55 27.08
C ASP A 136 0.82 8.46 26.47
N LEU A 137 0.50 9.36 25.52
CA LEU A 137 -0.77 9.33 24.79
C LEU A 137 -0.93 8.03 23.96
N LYS A 138 0.13 7.57 23.31
CA LYS A 138 0.11 6.31 22.55
C LYS A 138 -0.18 5.12 23.48
N GLU A 139 0.47 5.06 24.63
CA GLU A 139 0.28 3.99 25.61
C GLU A 139 -1.16 4.01 26.15
N GLU A 140 -1.66 5.18 26.53
CA GLU A 140 -3.02 5.36 27.03
C GLU A 140 -4.07 4.99 25.97
N LEU A 141 -3.89 5.40 24.71
CA LEU A 141 -4.76 5.00 23.62
C LEU A 141 -4.78 3.47 23.45
N SER A 142 -3.60 2.83 23.50
CA SER A 142 -3.52 1.36 23.41
C SER A 142 -4.21 0.66 24.60
N GLU A 143 -4.15 1.23 25.79
CA GLU A 143 -4.84 0.70 26.96
C GLU A 143 -6.36 0.83 26.90
N LEU A 144 -6.87 1.89 26.30
CA LEU A 144 -8.32 2.14 26.16
C LEU A 144 -8.97 1.29 25.07
N LEU A 145 -8.23 0.87 24.05
CA LEU A 145 -8.78 0.08 22.97
C LEU A 145 -9.25 -1.29 23.47
N PRO A 146 -10.41 -1.79 22.99
CA PRO A 146 -10.86 -3.14 23.32
C PRO A 146 -9.89 -4.19 22.75
N LEU A 147 -9.81 -5.34 23.42
CA LEU A 147 -9.13 -6.51 22.87
C LEU A 147 -10.09 -7.25 21.97
N ALA A 148 -9.76 -7.39 20.69
CA ALA A 148 -10.62 -8.03 19.71
C ALA A 148 -9.90 -9.16 18.96
N PRO A 149 -10.53 -10.35 18.82
CA PRO A 149 -10.10 -11.32 17.84
C PRO A 149 -10.18 -10.74 16.43
N ILE A 150 -9.29 -11.16 15.53
CA ILE A 150 -9.26 -10.65 14.14
C ILE A 150 -10.59 -10.85 13.40
N ALA A 151 -11.26 -11.99 13.61
CA ALA A 151 -12.57 -12.25 13.02
C ALA A 151 -13.62 -11.25 13.48
N SER A 152 -13.63 -10.92 14.78
CA SER A 152 -14.55 -9.94 15.36
C SER A 152 -14.34 -8.54 14.81
N LEU A 153 -13.07 -8.11 14.67
CA LEU A 153 -12.71 -6.86 14.05
C LEU A 153 -13.25 -6.76 12.62
N LEU A 154 -13.10 -7.81 11.83
CA LEU A 154 -13.58 -7.85 10.44
C LEU A 154 -15.11 -7.81 10.36
N VAL A 155 -15.82 -8.47 11.29
CA VAL A 155 -17.30 -8.40 11.37
C VAL A 155 -17.76 -6.98 11.68
N GLU A 156 -17.13 -6.32 12.63
CA GLU A 156 -17.41 -4.92 12.96
C GLU A 156 -17.20 -4.00 11.76
N LEU A 157 -16.06 -4.18 11.07
CA LEU A 157 -15.71 -3.35 9.93
C LEU A 157 -16.65 -3.61 8.74
N ASP A 158 -17.06 -4.87 8.51
CA ASP A 158 -18.04 -5.19 7.47
C ASP A 158 -19.37 -4.51 7.71
N ARG A 159 -19.84 -4.46 8.96
CA ARG A 159 -21.07 -3.74 9.31
C ARG A 159 -21.04 -2.26 8.88
N ARG A 160 -19.87 -1.62 8.95
CA ARG A 160 -19.69 -0.19 8.62
C ARG A 160 -19.36 0.06 7.15
N THR A 161 -18.67 -0.85 6.51
CA THR A 161 -18.14 -0.67 5.14
C THR A 161 -18.86 -1.49 4.09
N GLY A 162 -19.49 -2.61 4.49
CA GLY A 162 -20.07 -3.59 3.56
C GLY A 162 -19.02 -4.28 2.68
N PHE A 163 -17.75 -4.34 3.09
CA PHE A 163 -16.67 -4.84 2.23
C PHE A 163 -16.84 -6.30 1.83
N LEU A 164 -17.49 -7.13 2.65
CA LEU A 164 -17.79 -8.53 2.31
C LEU A 164 -18.81 -8.66 1.18
N ASP A 165 -19.65 -7.66 0.96
CA ASP A 165 -20.64 -7.68 -0.12
C ASP A 165 -20.01 -7.46 -1.50
N CYS A 166 -18.71 -7.04 -1.55
CA CYS A 166 -17.92 -6.95 -2.78
C CYS A 166 -17.53 -8.33 -3.35
N PHE A 167 -17.62 -9.40 -2.55
CA PHE A 167 -17.28 -10.75 -2.99
C PHE A 167 -18.47 -11.39 -3.71
N THR A 168 -18.47 -11.33 -5.03
CA THR A 168 -19.50 -11.89 -5.89
C THR A 168 -19.06 -13.24 -6.47
N HIS A 169 -20.02 -14.14 -6.69
CA HIS A 169 -19.74 -15.45 -7.30
C HIS A 169 -19.28 -15.32 -8.75
N ALA A 170 -18.20 -16.03 -9.13
CA ALA A 170 -17.60 -15.96 -10.47
C ALA A 170 -18.59 -16.32 -11.59
N GLY A 171 -19.56 -17.18 -11.33
CA GLY A 171 -20.61 -17.56 -12.29
C GLY A 171 -21.83 -16.64 -12.32
N GLY A 172 -21.76 -15.45 -11.71
CA GLY A 172 -22.85 -14.46 -11.72
C GLY A 172 -24.09 -14.84 -10.88
N LYS A 173 -24.13 -16.01 -10.28
CA LYS A 173 -25.23 -16.43 -9.39
C LYS A 173 -24.92 -15.94 -7.97
N GLN A 174 -25.76 -15.05 -7.45
CA GLN A 174 -25.69 -14.69 -6.03
C GLN A 174 -26.28 -15.83 -5.20
N ALA A 175 -25.43 -16.69 -4.66
CA ALA A 175 -25.85 -17.57 -3.57
C ALA A 175 -25.98 -16.72 -2.29
N ARG A 176 -27.18 -16.40 -1.90
CA ARG A 176 -27.48 -15.80 -0.60
C ARG A 176 -27.47 -16.90 0.47
N SER A 177 -26.29 -17.45 0.76
CA SER A 177 -26.13 -18.30 1.94
C SER A 177 -25.94 -17.40 3.14
N PRO A 178 -26.71 -17.55 4.22
CA PRO A 178 -26.48 -16.84 5.48
C PRO A 178 -25.04 -17.02 6.00
N GLU A 179 -24.42 -18.17 5.67
CA GLU A 179 -23.07 -18.53 6.09
C GLU A 179 -21.97 -17.99 5.18
N LEU A 180 -22.31 -17.34 4.05
CA LEU A 180 -21.29 -16.90 3.08
C LEU A 180 -20.30 -15.93 3.72
N LYS A 181 -20.79 -14.95 4.50
CA LYS A 181 -19.90 -13.98 5.18
C LYS A 181 -18.95 -14.67 6.16
N ARG A 182 -19.45 -15.66 6.90
CA ARG A 182 -18.66 -16.50 7.79
C ARG A 182 -17.55 -17.23 7.04
N ASN A 183 -17.88 -17.87 5.92
CA ASN A 183 -16.94 -18.62 5.10
C ASN A 183 -15.90 -17.69 4.45
N LEU A 184 -16.32 -16.52 3.95
CA LEU A 184 -15.42 -15.50 3.38
C LEU A 184 -14.42 -15.00 4.42
N LEU A 185 -14.86 -14.70 5.65
CA LEU A 185 -13.98 -14.29 6.74
C LEU A 185 -12.90 -15.35 7.02
N ALA A 186 -13.30 -16.62 7.13
CA ALA A 186 -12.36 -17.71 7.36
C ALA A 186 -11.33 -17.81 6.22
N VAL A 187 -11.75 -17.73 4.96
CA VAL A 187 -10.87 -17.81 3.79
C VAL A 187 -9.93 -16.59 3.72
N LEU A 188 -10.43 -15.39 3.97
CA LEU A 188 -9.62 -14.17 3.99
C LEU A 188 -8.53 -14.23 5.07
N ILE A 189 -8.89 -14.66 6.29
CA ILE A 189 -7.93 -14.82 7.38
C ILE A 189 -6.90 -15.90 7.04
N ALA A 190 -7.34 -17.06 6.52
CA ALA A 190 -6.44 -18.17 6.14
C ALA A 190 -5.35 -17.74 5.15
N ASN A 191 -5.74 -16.96 4.13
CA ASN A 191 -4.81 -16.47 3.13
C ASN A 191 -3.91 -15.35 3.66
N ALA A 192 -4.47 -14.37 4.35
CA ALA A 192 -3.72 -13.22 4.85
C ALA A 192 -2.68 -13.62 5.90
N THR A 193 -2.99 -14.59 6.75
CA THR A 193 -2.08 -15.07 7.80
C THR A 193 -1.13 -16.18 7.31
N ASN A 194 -1.28 -16.62 6.06
CA ASN A 194 -0.56 -17.75 5.50
C ASN A 194 -0.83 -19.10 6.20
N LEU A 195 -1.91 -19.17 6.98
CA LEU A 195 -2.29 -20.39 7.73
C LEU A 195 -2.68 -21.54 6.80
N GLY A 196 -3.33 -21.18 5.68
CA GLY A 196 -3.88 -22.13 4.72
C GLY A 196 -5.22 -22.73 5.14
N LEU A 197 -5.98 -23.24 4.15
CA LEU A 197 -7.36 -23.68 4.39
C LEU A 197 -7.48 -24.91 5.29
N VAL A 198 -6.52 -25.81 5.26
CA VAL A 198 -6.55 -27.06 6.10
C VAL A 198 -6.53 -26.69 7.58
N ARG A 199 -5.54 -25.89 7.99
CA ARG A 199 -5.44 -25.45 9.39
C ARG A 199 -6.57 -24.50 9.79
N MET A 200 -7.06 -23.71 8.83
CA MET A 200 -8.21 -22.85 9.08
C MET A 200 -9.48 -23.67 9.34
N ALA A 201 -9.71 -24.77 8.60
CA ALA A 201 -10.84 -25.66 8.83
C ALA A 201 -10.82 -26.25 10.26
N GLU A 202 -9.64 -26.64 10.73
CA GLU A 202 -9.44 -27.11 12.11
C GLU A 202 -9.70 -26.00 13.15
N ALA A 203 -9.27 -24.76 12.85
CA ALA A 203 -9.37 -23.64 13.78
C ALA A 203 -10.80 -23.05 13.89
N CYS A 204 -11.61 -23.11 12.82
CA CYS A 204 -12.94 -22.48 12.78
C CYS A 204 -14.10 -23.47 12.70
N GLY A 205 -13.86 -24.77 12.55
CA GLY A 205 -14.89 -25.80 12.47
C GLY A 205 -15.71 -25.79 11.17
N ILE A 206 -15.23 -25.10 10.12
CA ILE A 206 -15.84 -25.13 8.78
C ILE A 206 -15.06 -26.15 7.96
N SER A 207 -15.77 -27.06 7.23
CA SER A 207 -15.07 -28.08 6.45
C SER A 207 -14.16 -27.49 5.37
N TYR A 208 -13.05 -28.19 5.09
CA TYR A 208 -12.11 -27.77 4.04
C TYR A 208 -12.79 -27.56 2.69
N ASP A 209 -13.72 -28.45 2.31
CA ASP A 209 -14.40 -28.39 1.02
C ASP A 209 -15.22 -27.11 0.87
N ILE A 210 -15.89 -26.65 1.93
CA ILE A 210 -16.63 -25.38 1.95
C ILE A 210 -15.66 -24.20 1.79
N LEU A 211 -14.54 -24.21 2.52
CA LEU A 211 -13.54 -23.16 2.42
C LEU A 211 -12.88 -23.12 1.04
N ALA A 212 -12.52 -24.28 0.50
CA ALA A 212 -11.92 -24.41 -0.83
C ALA A 212 -12.90 -23.93 -1.92
N TRP A 213 -14.16 -24.32 -1.85
CA TRP A 213 -15.22 -23.85 -2.76
C TRP A 213 -15.40 -22.34 -2.65
N THR A 214 -15.45 -21.80 -1.43
CA THR A 214 -15.58 -20.35 -1.22
C THR A 214 -14.39 -19.60 -1.81
N GLN A 215 -13.18 -20.10 -1.62
CA GLN A 215 -11.99 -19.51 -2.20
C GLN A 215 -12.05 -19.51 -3.73
N GLU A 216 -12.35 -20.64 -4.34
CA GLU A 216 -12.37 -20.80 -5.80
C GLU A 216 -13.39 -19.85 -6.47
N TRP A 217 -14.58 -19.69 -5.89
CA TRP A 217 -15.67 -18.99 -6.55
C TRP A 217 -15.80 -17.52 -6.17
N TYR A 218 -15.24 -17.08 -5.05
CA TYR A 218 -15.41 -15.71 -4.55
C TYR A 218 -14.11 -14.92 -4.45
N ILE A 219 -12.97 -15.58 -4.20
CA ILE A 219 -11.70 -14.87 -4.01
C ILE A 219 -11.00 -14.69 -5.34
N ARG A 220 -11.03 -13.45 -5.82
CA ARG A 220 -10.41 -13.01 -7.08
C ARG A 220 -9.82 -11.62 -6.91
N GLU A 221 -8.87 -11.26 -7.74
CA GLU A 221 -8.24 -9.95 -7.69
C GLU A 221 -9.25 -8.81 -7.76
N GLU A 222 -10.28 -8.90 -8.63
CA GLU A 222 -11.30 -7.88 -8.81
C GLU A 222 -12.15 -7.69 -7.54
N THR A 223 -12.57 -8.80 -6.91
CA THR A 223 -13.39 -8.74 -5.68
C THR A 223 -12.57 -8.28 -4.49
N LEU A 224 -11.32 -8.70 -4.39
CA LEU A 224 -10.37 -8.25 -3.37
C LEU A 224 -10.04 -6.76 -3.53
N ALA A 225 -9.82 -6.28 -4.76
CA ALA A 225 -9.59 -4.86 -5.03
C ALA A 225 -10.79 -4.00 -4.65
N ALA A 226 -12.02 -4.44 -5.00
CA ALA A 226 -13.25 -3.75 -4.64
C ALA A 226 -13.46 -3.70 -3.12
N ALA A 227 -13.26 -4.83 -2.43
CA ALA A 227 -13.35 -4.90 -0.97
C ALA A 227 -12.31 -3.99 -0.29
N ASN A 228 -11.08 -4.00 -0.78
CA ASN A 228 -10.03 -3.13 -0.28
C ASN A 228 -10.36 -1.64 -0.51
N ALA A 229 -10.90 -1.29 -1.68
CA ALA A 229 -11.34 0.07 -1.97
C ALA A 229 -12.47 0.53 -1.00
N ALA A 230 -13.42 -0.35 -0.67
CA ALA A 230 -14.47 -0.04 0.30
C ALA A 230 -13.88 0.32 1.68
N VAL A 231 -12.93 -0.47 2.17
CA VAL A 231 -12.25 -0.22 3.46
C VAL A 231 -11.41 1.05 3.40
N VAL A 232 -10.58 1.24 2.37
CA VAL A 232 -9.69 2.41 2.24
C VAL A 232 -10.48 3.70 2.08
N ASN A 233 -11.54 3.71 1.27
CA ASN A 233 -12.41 4.87 1.09
C ASN A 233 -13.17 5.22 2.37
N TYR A 234 -13.54 4.23 3.16
CA TYR A 234 -14.12 4.46 4.48
C TYR A 234 -13.08 5.08 5.42
N HIS A 235 -11.88 4.48 5.52
CA HIS A 235 -10.77 5.01 6.32
C HIS A 235 -10.44 6.46 5.97
N HIS A 236 -10.37 6.80 4.68
CA HIS A 236 -10.06 8.16 4.22
C HIS A 236 -11.06 9.21 4.70
N ARG A 237 -12.32 8.83 4.96
CA ARG A 237 -13.38 9.71 5.47
C ARG A 237 -13.34 9.90 6.99
N LEU A 238 -12.56 9.12 7.72
CA LEU A 238 -12.44 9.26 9.16
C LEU A 238 -11.71 10.57 9.51
N PRO A 239 -12.24 11.39 10.43
CA PRO A 239 -11.66 12.68 10.78
C PRO A 239 -10.19 12.57 11.20
N LEU A 240 -9.85 11.51 11.97
CA LEU A 240 -8.51 11.31 12.50
C LEU A 240 -7.47 10.94 11.42
N THR A 241 -7.89 10.47 10.26
CA THR A 241 -6.97 10.09 9.17
C THR A 241 -6.10 11.27 8.73
N GLN A 242 -6.61 12.48 8.74
CA GLN A 242 -5.85 13.68 8.37
C GLN A 242 -4.69 13.97 9.32
N ALA A 243 -4.83 13.68 10.61
CA ALA A 243 -3.76 13.83 11.59
C ALA A 243 -2.60 12.85 11.34
N PHE A 244 -2.87 11.68 10.77
CA PHE A 244 -1.85 10.68 10.45
C PHE A 244 -1.13 10.94 9.13
N GLY A 245 -1.66 11.80 8.26
CA GLY A 245 -1.04 12.21 7.00
C GLY A 245 -2.04 12.27 5.85
N GLY A 246 -1.84 13.19 4.92
CA GLY A 246 -2.77 13.48 3.82
C GLY A 246 -2.85 12.42 2.71
N GLY A 247 -2.21 11.25 2.86
CA GLY A 247 -2.26 10.17 1.86
C GLY A 247 -1.57 10.49 0.52
N THR A 248 -0.92 11.65 0.41
CA THR A 248 -0.28 12.12 -0.83
C THR A 248 1.16 11.63 -1.02
N LEU A 249 1.74 11.06 0.04
CA LEU A 249 3.08 10.45 0.00
C LEU A 249 2.93 8.94 -0.11
N SER A 250 3.44 8.37 -1.19
CA SER A 250 3.61 6.93 -1.34
C SER A 250 5.07 6.62 -1.62
N SER A 251 5.59 5.53 -1.02
CA SER A 251 6.86 4.95 -1.41
C SER A 251 6.59 3.77 -2.34
N SER A 252 7.07 3.83 -3.58
CA SER A 252 6.99 2.73 -4.51
C SER A 252 8.38 2.36 -5.01
N VAL A 253 8.71 1.07 -4.94
CA VAL A 253 9.95 0.53 -5.49
C VAL A 253 9.62 -0.07 -6.86
N GLY A 254 9.25 0.78 -7.82
CA GLY A 254 9.03 0.40 -9.20
C GLY A 254 10.25 0.78 -10.06
N LYS A 255 10.87 -0.18 -10.74
CA LYS A 255 11.84 0.10 -11.79
C LYS A 255 11.11 0.07 -13.12
N LEU A 256 10.93 1.25 -13.75
CA LEU A 256 10.68 1.31 -15.18
C LEU A 256 11.91 0.70 -15.87
N SER A 257 11.68 -0.24 -16.79
CA SER A 257 12.77 -0.86 -17.54
C SER A 257 13.62 0.20 -18.25
N ALA A 258 14.93 0.11 -18.12
CA ALA A 258 15.88 0.98 -18.80
C ALA A 258 16.08 0.57 -20.29
N SER A 259 15.10 -0.06 -20.91
CA SER A 259 15.15 -0.46 -22.32
C SER A 259 15.21 0.78 -23.22
N SER A 260 16.12 0.77 -24.19
CA SER A 260 16.30 1.83 -25.19
C SER A 260 15.15 1.95 -26.20
N ARG A 261 14.16 1.06 -26.13
CA ARG A 261 12.98 0.98 -27.03
C ARG A 261 11.68 1.21 -26.28
N GLN A 262 11.68 2.15 -25.35
CA GLN A 262 10.43 2.51 -24.66
C GLN A 262 9.49 3.23 -25.60
N ASN A 263 8.18 2.92 -25.50
CA ASN A 263 7.15 3.68 -26.19
C ASN A 263 7.11 5.15 -25.69
N THR A 264 6.48 6.04 -26.44
CA THR A 264 6.42 7.48 -26.15
C THR A 264 5.86 7.76 -24.75
N LEU A 265 4.87 6.97 -24.29
CA LEU A 265 4.28 7.10 -22.97
C LEU A 265 5.28 6.76 -21.85
N ALA A 266 6.01 5.66 -21.98
CA ALA A 266 7.03 5.27 -21.00
C ALA A 266 8.15 6.31 -20.92
N ALA A 267 8.55 6.89 -22.06
CA ALA A 267 9.49 8.00 -22.11
C ALA A 267 8.95 9.24 -21.38
N ALA A 268 7.70 9.64 -21.65
CA ALA A 268 7.06 10.78 -21.00
C ALA A 268 6.93 10.58 -19.47
N LEU A 269 6.53 9.38 -19.01
CA LEU A 269 6.44 9.05 -17.59
C LEU A 269 7.81 9.09 -16.91
N LYS A 270 8.86 8.63 -17.61
CA LYS A 270 10.24 8.69 -17.11
C LYS A 270 10.71 10.12 -16.91
N GLU A 271 10.51 10.99 -17.89
CA GLU A 271 10.88 12.41 -17.84
C GLU A 271 10.06 13.16 -16.77
N TYR A 272 8.75 12.95 -16.71
CA TYR A 272 7.92 13.54 -15.67
C TYR A 272 8.33 13.04 -14.28
N GLY A 273 8.62 11.74 -14.14
CA GLY A 273 9.13 11.16 -12.90
C GLY A 273 10.51 11.74 -12.50
N ALA A 274 11.41 12.00 -13.46
CA ALA A 274 12.67 12.66 -13.22
C ALA A 274 12.49 14.10 -12.72
N LEU A 275 11.60 14.86 -13.35
CA LEU A 275 11.24 16.22 -12.93
C LEU A 275 10.70 16.24 -11.50
N ARG A 276 9.71 15.40 -11.18
CA ARG A 276 9.12 15.31 -9.83
C ARG A 276 10.15 14.90 -8.77
N ARG A 277 11.03 13.96 -9.11
CA ARG A 277 12.13 13.53 -8.22
C ARG A 277 13.11 14.66 -7.96
N THR A 278 13.45 15.48 -8.97
CA THR A 278 14.35 16.63 -8.81
C THR A 278 13.74 17.68 -7.89
N ILE A 279 12.45 18.02 -8.07
CA ILE A 279 11.71 18.92 -7.18
C ILE A 279 11.73 18.40 -5.74
N TYR A 280 11.40 17.11 -5.58
CA TYR A 280 11.45 16.45 -4.27
C TYR A 280 12.83 16.53 -3.62
N ALA A 281 13.89 16.19 -4.37
CA ALA A 281 15.26 16.20 -3.85
C ALA A 281 15.71 17.62 -3.46
N ALA A 282 15.40 18.61 -4.26
CA ALA A 282 15.72 20.01 -3.96
C ALA A 282 15.04 20.47 -2.65
N ARG A 283 13.74 20.21 -2.50
CA ARG A 283 12.98 20.52 -1.26
C ARG A 283 13.54 19.76 -0.06
N TYR A 284 13.81 18.46 -0.22
CA TYR A 284 14.36 17.62 0.84
C TYR A 284 15.73 18.12 1.34
N LEU A 285 16.56 18.63 0.45
CA LEU A 285 17.88 19.17 0.78
C LEU A 285 17.79 20.59 1.38
N ALA A 286 16.87 21.41 0.91
CA ALA A 286 16.71 22.79 1.33
C ALA A 286 16.07 22.92 2.72
N ASP A 287 15.11 22.07 3.08
CA ASP A 287 14.24 22.26 4.23
C ASP A 287 14.33 21.07 5.21
N GLU A 288 14.86 21.33 6.39
CA GLU A 288 14.94 20.33 7.45
C GLU A 288 13.56 19.90 7.97
N THR A 289 12.60 20.83 8.05
CA THR A 289 11.24 20.52 8.48
C THR A 289 10.59 19.55 7.48
N TYR A 290 10.80 19.78 6.19
CA TYR A 290 10.34 18.85 5.14
C TYR A 290 11.02 17.48 5.26
N ARG A 291 12.34 17.43 5.52
CA ARG A 291 13.07 16.18 5.78
C ARG A 291 12.46 15.40 6.96
N ARG A 292 12.17 16.09 8.07
CA ARG A 292 11.53 15.48 9.25
C ARG A 292 10.14 14.95 8.94
N LYS A 293 9.33 15.72 8.20
CA LYS A 293 8.01 15.26 7.73
C LYS A 293 8.12 13.96 6.92
N ILE A 294 9.08 13.88 6.00
CA ILE A 294 9.32 12.66 5.20
C ILE A 294 9.77 11.50 6.10
N ALA A 295 10.70 11.73 7.02
CA ALA A 295 11.16 10.71 7.96
C ALA A 295 10.02 10.15 8.82
N ARG A 296 9.13 11.00 9.35
CA ARG A 296 7.92 10.56 10.07
C ARG A 296 7.01 9.68 9.21
N GLN A 297 6.81 10.03 7.93
CA GLN A 297 6.00 9.22 7.03
C GLN A 297 6.65 7.87 6.71
N LEU A 298 7.98 7.82 6.58
CA LEU A 298 8.72 6.56 6.40
C LEU A 298 8.59 5.67 7.65
N ASN A 299 8.70 6.22 8.86
CA ASN A 299 8.51 5.47 10.10
C ASN A 299 7.10 4.88 10.19
N LYS A 300 6.06 5.60 9.72
CA LYS A 300 4.70 5.04 9.62
C LYS A 300 4.63 3.90 8.61
N GLY A 301 5.35 4.02 7.50
CA GLY A 301 5.50 2.92 6.52
C GLY A 301 6.17 1.69 7.13
N GLU A 302 7.18 1.86 7.97
CA GLU A 302 7.84 0.77 8.70
C GLU A 302 6.91 0.12 9.72
N SER A 303 6.10 0.91 10.44
CA SER A 303 5.06 0.40 11.34
C SER A 303 4.04 -0.46 10.59
N LEU A 304 3.61 -0.01 9.41
CA LEU A 304 2.71 -0.76 8.54
C LEU A 304 3.35 -2.07 8.05
N HIS A 305 4.64 -2.03 7.71
CA HIS A 305 5.39 -3.22 7.31
C HIS A 305 5.55 -4.20 8.48
N SER A 306 5.79 -3.71 9.69
CA SER A 306 5.84 -4.52 10.91
C SER A 306 4.49 -5.20 11.19
N LEU A 307 3.38 -4.46 11.07
CA LEU A 307 2.03 -5.03 11.18
C LEU A 307 1.80 -6.14 10.14
N ARG A 308 2.18 -5.91 8.87
CA ARG A 308 2.08 -6.95 7.84
C ARG A 308 2.85 -8.21 8.17
N ARG A 309 4.06 -8.09 8.72
CA ARG A 309 4.84 -9.25 9.16
C ARG A 309 4.19 -9.97 10.34
N SER A 310 3.61 -9.24 11.26
CA SER A 310 2.87 -9.83 12.38
C SER A 310 1.63 -10.60 11.91
N LEU A 311 0.93 -10.09 10.89
CA LEU A 311 -0.22 -10.77 10.29
C LEU A 311 0.20 -12.02 9.52
N LEU A 312 1.27 -11.97 8.74
CA LEU A 312 1.77 -13.10 7.93
C LEU A 312 2.65 -14.04 8.78
N TYR A 313 2.15 -14.49 9.91
CA TYR A 313 2.96 -15.20 10.90
C TYR A 313 3.19 -16.69 10.60
N ALA A 314 2.25 -17.33 9.90
CA ALA A 314 2.38 -18.76 9.65
C ALA A 314 3.50 -19.06 8.64
N HIS A 315 4.18 -20.17 8.82
CA HIS A 315 5.31 -20.60 8.00
C HIS A 315 6.44 -19.55 7.89
N GLU A 316 6.68 -18.78 8.96
CA GLU A 316 7.71 -17.72 9.00
C GLU A 316 7.55 -16.67 7.87
N GLY A 317 6.32 -16.47 7.40
CA GLY A 317 6.01 -15.57 6.30
C GLY A 317 6.38 -16.10 4.91
N ALA A 318 6.81 -17.35 4.78
CA ALA A 318 7.16 -17.93 3.48
C ALA A 318 5.90 -18.24 2.65
N ILE A 319 5.71 -17.53 1.54
CA ILE A 319 4.65 -17.78 0.58
C ILE A 319 5.02 -18.99 -0.28
N ARG A 320 4.26 -20.08 -0.17
CA ARG A 320 4.55 -21.36 -0.82
C ARG A 320 3.75 -21.64 -2.08
N HIS A 321 2.86 -20.74 -2.48
CA HIS A 321 2.09 -20.89 -3.72
C HIS A 321 3.01 -20.84 -4.95
N ARG A 322 2.87 -21.82 -5.85
CA ARG A 322 3.67 -21.90 -7.08
C ARG A 322 3.12 -21.01 -8.20
N HIS A 323 1.82 -20.75 -8.19
CA HIS A 323 1.14 -19.98 -9.22
C HIS A 323 1.06 -18.50 -8.84
N LEU A 324 1.41 -17.63 -9.79
CA LEU A 324 1.41 -16.18 -9.59
C LEU A 324 0.03 -15.64 -9.17
N ALA A 325 -1.05 -16.18 -9.73
CA ALA A 325 -2.41 -15.77 -9.37
C ALA A 325 -2.69 -15.96 -7.88
N ALA A 326 -2.38 -17.15 -7.33
CA ALA A 326 -2.57 -17.45 -5.92
C ALA A 326 -1.68 -16.58 -5.02
N GLN A 327 -0.44 -16.28 -5.45
CA GLN A 327 0.43 -15.34 -4.72
C GLN A 327 -0.15 -13.92 -4.70
N THR A 328 -0.72 -13.48 -5.82
CA THR A 328 -1.35 -12.17 -5.94
C THR A 328 -2.59 -12.08 -5.04
N GLU A 329 -3.45 -13.08 -5.07
CA GLU A 329 -4.65 -13.15 -4.23
C GLU A 329 -4.29 -13.17 -2.74
N GLN A 330 -3.27 -13.93 -2.35
CA GLN A 330 -2.76 -13.92 -0.98
C GLN A 330 -2.23 -12.55 -0.56
N ALA A 331 -1.47 -11.87 -1.42
CA ALA A 331 -0.97 -10.53 -1.16
C ALA A 331 -2.11 -9.50 -1.02
N TRP A 332 -3.17 -9.63 -1.81
CA TRP A 332 -4.38 -8.81 -1.68
C TRP A 332 -5.15 -9.09 -0.38
N CYS A 333 -5.28 -10.36 0.02
CA CYS A 333 -5.88 -10.73 1.32
C CYS A 333 -5.09 -10.11 2.47
N LEU A 334 -3.76 -10.21 2.45
CA LEU A 334 -2.91 -9.57 3.47
C LEU A 334 -3.08 -8.04 3.48
N THR A 335 -3.16 -7.42 2.30
CA THR A 335 -3.38 -5.97 2.18
C THR A 335 -4.74 -5.58 2.75
N LEU A 336 -5.80 -6.31 2.44
CA LEU A 336 -7.15 -6.08 2.97
C LEU A 336 -7.17 -6.20 4.50
N LEU A 337 -6.59 -7.26 5.05
CA LEU A 337 -6.51 -7.44 6.50
C LEU A 337 -5.71 -6.33 7.17
N THR A 338 -4.57 -5.96 6.60
CA THR A 338 -3.75 -4.86 7.13
C THR A 338 -4.53 -3.55 7.17
N ASN A 339 -5.20 -3.20 6.08
CA ASN A 339 -6.01 -1.98 6.00
C ASN A 339 -7.21 -2.04 6.95
N SER A 340 -7.78 -3.23 7.15
CA SER A 340 -8.86 -3.44 8.13
C SER A 340 -8.40 -3.18 9.56
N VAL A 341 -7.23 -3.68 9.95
CA VAL A 341 -6.66 -3.42 11.28
C VAL A 341 -6.37 -1.94 11.48
N VAL A 342 -5.74 -1.30 10.49
CA VAL A 342 -5.43 0.14 10.55
C VAL A 342 -6.71 0.97 10.66
N THR A 343 -7.74 0.65 9.88
CA THR A 343 -9.03 1.36 9.90
C THR A 343 -9.71 1.22 11.25
N TRP A 344 -9.82 -0.01 11.77
CA TRP A 344 -10.39 -0.30 13.08
C TRP A 344 -9.66 0.44 14.20
N THR A 345 -8.33 0.40 14.22
CA THR A 345 -7.51 1.11 15.20
C THR A 345 -7.72 2.61 15.11
N THR A 346 -7.78 3.18 13.89
CA THR A 346 -8.04 4.61 13.68
C THR A 346 -9.40 5.04 14.24
N GLU A 347 -10.44 4.24 14.03
CA GLU A 347 -11.77 4.52 14.58
C GLU A 347 -11.77 4.53 16.11
N TYR A 348 -11.20 3.49 16.72
CA TYR A 348 -11.15 3.39 18.18
C TYR A 348 -10.25 4.46 18.81
N TYR A 349 -9.18 4.87 18.15
CA TYR A 349 -8.41 6.06 18.56
C TYR A 349 -9.28 7.31 18.50
N GLY A 350 -10.09 7.46 17.44
CA GLY A 350 -11.02 8.59 17.34
C GLY A 350 -12.01 8.65 18.49
N GLN A 351 -12.56 7.53 18.92
CA GLN A 351 -13.49 7.45 20.05
C GLN A 351 -12.77 7.73 21.38
N ALA A 352 -11.62 7.13 21.60
CA ALA A 352 -10.83 7.36 22.83
C ALA A 352 -10.42 8.84 22.96
N ILE A 353 -9.99 9.48 21.86
CA ILE A 353 -9.64 10.90 21.83
C ILE A 353 -10.89 11.77 22.06
N ALA A 354 -12.03 11.42 21.48
CA ALA A 354 -13.29 12.13 21.71
C ALA A 354 -13.70 12.06 23.19
N GLN A 355 -13.58 10.90 23.82
CA GLN A 355 -13.81 10.72 25.24
C GLN A 355 -12.85 11.57 26.09
N MET A 356 -11.55 11.53 25.80
CA MET A 356 -10.54 12.34 26.49
C MET A 356 -10.85 13.85 26.40
N ARG A 357 -11.23 14.31 25.21
CA ARG A 357 -11.60 15.72 24.99
C ARG A 357 -12.87 16.10 25.76
N ALA A 358 -13.86 15.21 25.84
CA ALA A 358 -15.09 15.40 26.62
C ALA A 358 -14.80 15.47 28.14
N GLU A 359 -13.77 14.77 28.60
CA GLU A 359 -13.27 14.80 29.99
C GLU A 359 -12.38 16.04 30.28
N GLY A 360 -12.20 16.94 29.29
CA GLY A 360 -11.47 18.20 29.45
C GLY A 360 -9.97 18.12 29.15
N ARG A 361 -9.48 16.98 28.64
CA ARG A 361 -8.07 16.83 28.24
C ARG A 361 -7.84 17.43 26.86
N ALA A 362 -6.84 18.30 26.75
CA ALA A 362 -6.37 18.78 25.45
C ALA A 362 -5.56 17.69 24.76
N VAL A 363 -6.01 17.23 23.59
CA VAL A 363 -5.24 16.34 22.71
C VAL A 363 -4.99 17.10 21.42
N ASP A 364 -3.73 17.46 21.20
CA ASP A 364 -3.28 18.24 20.05
C ASP A 364 -3.03 17.33 18.84
N ASP A 365 -3.33 17.83 17.66
CA ASP A 365 -3.07 17.13 16.39
C ASP A 365 -1.56 16.96 16.12
N GLU A 366 -0.69 17.82 16.69
CA GLU A 366 0.76 17.64 16.62
C GLU A 366 1.22 16.37 17.35
N LEU A 367 0.65 16.06 18.50
CA LEU A 367 0.94 14.82 19.22
C LEU A 367 0.47 13.60 18.45
N LEU A 368 -0.71 13.69 17.81
CA LEU A 368 -1.27 12.63 16.97
C LEU A 368 -0.40 12.34 15.74
N ALA A 369 0.31 13.34 15.22
CA ALA A 369 1.23 13.14 14.10
C ALA A 369 2.38 12.17 14.43
N HIS A 370 2.73 11.97 15.70
CA HIS A 370 3.75 11.02 16.16
C HIS A 370 3.21 9.60 16.36
N ILE A 371 1.89 9.41 16.36
CA ILE A 371 1.24 8.13 16.62
C ILE A 371 0.91 7.44 15.28
N SER A 372 1.06 6.11 15.24
CA SER A 372 0.69 5.28 14.09
C SER A 372 -0.43 4.32 14.49
N PRO A 373 -1.54 4.24 13.71
CA PRO A 373 -2.58 3.23 13.93
C PRO A 373 -2.16 1.84 13.43
N ALA A 374 -0.99 1.69 12.84
CA ALA A 374 -0.50 0.44 12.28
C ALA A 374 0.20 -0.40 13.35
N HIS A 375 -0.57 -0.98 14.25
CA HIS A 375 -0.08 -1.91 15.28
C HIS A 375 -1.11 -3.03 15.53
N SER A 376 -0.71 -4.06 16.27
CA SER A 376 -1.52 -5.27 16.51
C SER A 376 -1.72 -5.59 17.99
N GLU A 377 -1.33 -4.71 18.90
CA GLU A 377 -1.34 -4.98 20.35
C GLU A 377 -2.73 -5.30 20.90
N ASN A 378 -3.78 -4.75 20.29
CA ASN A 378 -5.16 -4.95 20.68
C ASN A 378 -5.90 -6.00 19.83
N VAL A 379 -5.21 -6.65 18.91
CA VAL A 379 -5.81 -7.64 17.99
C VAL A 379 -5.22 -9.01 18.20
N ASN A 380 -6.07 -9.99 18.51
CA ASN A 380 -5.63 -11.38 18.66
C ASN A 380 -5.79 -12.13 17.33
N PHE A 381 -4.68 -12.67 16.83
CA PHE A 381 -4.61 -13.47 15.59
C PHE A 381 -4.49 -14.97 15.85
N PHE A 382 -4.34 -15.40 17.12
CA PHE A 382 -3.98 -16.76 17.49
C PHE A 382 -5.15 -17.47 18.18
N GLY A 383 -5.13 -18.80 18.14
CA GLY A 383 -6.09 -19.65 18.82
C GLY A 383 -7.29 -20.02 17.95
N THR A 384 -8.40 -20.39 18.59
CA THR A 384 -9.66 -20.72 17.91
C THR A 384 -10.24 -19.48 17.24
N ILE A 385 -10.50 -19.57 15.94
CA ILE A 385 -11.04 -18.49 15.15
C ILE A 385 -12.56 -18.61 15.12
N ASN A 386 -13.23 -17.87 15.99
CA ASN A 386 -14.69 -17.82 15.95
C ASN A 386 -15.15 -16.79 14.88
N VAL A 387 -15.90 -17.28 13.93
CA VAL A 387 -16.45 -16.48 12.80
C VAL A 387 -17.98 -16.34 12.86
N GLU A 388 -18.58 -16.53 14.03
CA GLU A 388 -20.03 -16.41 14.23
C GLU A 388 -20.46 -14.93 14.20
N VAL A 389 -20.93 -14.48 13.04
CA VAL A 389 -21.23 -13.07 12.73
C VAL A 389 -22.25 -12.50 13.71
N ASP A 390 -23.38 -13.19 13.92
CA ASP A 390 -24.46 -12.69 14.78
C ASP A 390 -24.02 -12.55 16.24
N THR A 391 -23.23 -13.51 16.73
CA THR A 391 -22.67 -13.47 18.09
C THR A 391 -21.73 -12.28 18.27
N GLU A 392 -20.94 -11.95 17.26
CA GLU A 392 -20.01 -10.80 17.32
C GLU A 392 -20.76 -9.47 17.21
N LEU A 393 -21.78 -9.39 16.34
CA LEU A 393 -22.63 -8.21 16.23
C LEU A 393 -23.41 -7.90 17.51
N ALA A 394 -23.82 -8.93 18.25
CA ALA A 394 -24.53 -8.75 19.53
C ALA A 394 -23.66 -8.12 20.64
N LYS A 395 -22.35 -8.11 20.50
CA LYS A 395 -21.42 -7.50 21.46
C LYS A 395 -21.21 -5.99 21.22
N LEU A 396 -21.77 -5.45 20.15
CA LEU A 396 -21.62 -4.06 19.77
C LEU A 396 -22.73 -3.20 20.38
N ASP A 397 -22.41 -1.95 20.68
CA ASP A 397 -23.39 -0.95 21.07
C ASP A 397 -24.32 -0.56 19.89
N PRO A 398 -25.36 0.25 20.11
CA PRO A 398 -26.22 0.71 19.03
C PRO A 398 -25.49 1.48 17.90
N ALA A 399 -24.37 2.12 18.22
CA ALA A 399 -23.54 2.82 17.25
C ALA A 399 -22.61 1.86 16.46
N GLY A 400 -22.55 0.59 16.87
CA GLY A 400 -21.77 -0.47 16.19
C GLY A 400 -20.36 -0.61 16.68
N TYR A 401 -20.09 -0.23 17.92
CA TYR A 401 -18.77 -0.30 18.53
C TYR A 401 -18.75 -1.15 19.79
N ARG A 402 -17.57 -1.69 20.11
CA ARG A 402 -17.30 -2.27 21.43
C ARG A 402 -17.03 -1.15 22.43
N PRO A 403 -17.40 -1.32 23.70
CA PRO A 403 -17.03 -0.35 24.73
C PRO A 403 -15.51 -0.25 24.85
N LEU A 404 -15.02 0.98 25.03
CA LEU A 404 -13.63 1.22 25.41
C LEU A 404 -13.35 0.58 26.76
N ARG A 405 -12.11 0.15 26.98
CA ARG A 405 -11.69 -0.37 28.30
C ARG A 405 -11.62 0.76 29.33
N PRO A 406 -11.93 0.48 30.57
CA PRO A 406 -11.80 1.48 31.64
C PRO A 406 -10.33 1.83 31.84
N ARG A 407 -10.06 3.10 32.18
CA ARG A 407 -8.71 3.53 32.55
C ARG A 407 -8.21 2.79 33.79
N ARG A 408 -6.92 2.54 33.84
CA ARG A 408 -6.28 2.01 35.05
C ARG A 408 -6.29 3.08 36.13
N PRO A 409 -6.64 2.73 37.38
CA PRO A 409 -6.79 3.70 38.47
C PRO A 409 -5.50 4.46 38.85
N ASP A 410 -4.33 3.98 38.47
CA ASP A 410 -3.04 4.54 38.83
C ASP A 410 -2.57 5.71 37.94
N ARG A 411 -3.39 6.14 36.98
CA ARG A 411 -3.06 7.24 36.04
C ARG A 411 -4.09 8.38 36.03
N SER A 412 -4.79 8.59 37.14
CA SER A 412 -5.71 9.73 37.32
C SER A 412 -4.98 10.98 37.77
#